data_2121afb5e407b7155e8ca810122e881f
#
_entry.id   2121afb5e407b7155e8ca810122e881f
#
_cell.length_a   1.000
_cell.length_b   1.000
_cell.length_c   1.000
_cell.angle_alpha   90.00
_cell.angle_beta   90.00
_cell.angle_gamma   90.00
#
_symmetry.space_group_name_H-M   'P 1'
#
loop_
_entity.id
_entity.type
_entity.pdbx_description
1 polymer ?
#
loop_
_entity_poly.entity_id
_entity_poly.type
_entity_poly.pdbx_seq_one_letter_code
_entity_poly.pdbx_strand_id
1 'polypeptide(L)'
;MIASSKAITRRTRVSLTILVTALLLTPSMLFFAQNSSELQEVTKFEASDDIDLKLYTLYFAEANASSGGDGYITTQVPESGGQLSDSALDSTLEFSSGELMSNLQIFGRPKHGSSSDTYVPIELFLRSQGPSNSQVTWDITISVDSDVVGSVSWETAACNAGITNSCNFDHESFEIILDDGDESFIISKDRELIVEITAEMTGCESGGSPFGDSCEAEVAWNEIDGEENRFSHLEVESNAIEDSEVLLQRDGSELADGIELEWFPNDVLADRTMQFTFDVKSAFGRYDMDSVRLLMRDPDGIYQIDHEISSDDDGIRDTSQGIFGEYKWVYPSGLPSGEYTVELEITDIQGNAFIVEHEPVEMKQWGVAINHRQDRNVEYVAPGETTPVPLQLVHRGDSSKSMSIELELLTDLGSSWLVEFDSPGGYELNSGGDILNPILTITAPDDLTGTPDRIEIRAVAEADIEGVETVVDQDVLTLDLEKLEVYQPPDVSIWDEDHEVPFANSSRPDDIDPNIPRYVEDNQFNTFLLEIFNTGFDTDTFRVDVLQRAKSIIQIYDNDSGERILEDAGDGTFHIPALERHSTQVLRFNVKPSSDREDPDIGMIELEVISSGNASLRTTVAFTIQRTFGIRAEVSQ
;
A
#
# COMPACT_ATOMS: atom_id res chain seq x y z
N MET A 1 45.49 21.50 34.77
CA MET A 1 44.62 20.70 35.67
C MET A 1 43.12 20.85 35.33
N ILE A 2 42.74 20.74 34.05
CA ILE A 2 41.34 20.88 33.60
C ILE A 2 40.94 19.74 32.62
N ALA A 3 41.74 18.70 32.51
CA ALA A 3 41.48 17.60 31.58
C ALA A 3 40.73 16.39 32.22
N SER A 4 40.41 16.43 33.52
CA SER A 4 39.83 15.27 34.24
C SER A 4 38.30 15.31 34.44
N SER A 5 37.65 16.45 34.23
CA SER A 5 36.22 16.61 34.54
C SER A 5 35.27 16.21 33.36
N LYS A 6 35.73 16.33 32.12
CA LYS A 6 34.91 15.98 30.94
C LYS A 6 34.79 14.48 30.66
N ALA A 7 35.76 13.69 31.11
CA ALA A 7 35.71 12.23 30.89
C ALA A 7 34.76 11.51 31.84
N ILE A 8 34.55 12.05 33.05
CA ILE A 8 33.64 11.41 34.06
C ILE A 8 32.16 11.65 33.70
N THR A 9 31.84 12.84 33.19
CA THR A 9 30.44 13.16 32.81
C THR A 9 29.97 12.35 31.58
N ARG A 10 30.84 12.01 30.65
CA ARG A 10 30.51 11.21 29.47
C ARG A 10 30.28 9.73 29.82
N ARG A 11 31.06 9.16 30.77
CA ARG A 11 30.89 7.78 31.22
C ARG A 11 29.59 7.59 32.04
N THR A 12 29.22 8.56 32.86
CA THR A 12 28.01 8.48 33.68
C THR A 12 26.73 8.61 32.82
N ARG A 13 26.73 9.41 31.75
CA ARG A 13 25.58 9.53 30.85
C ARG A 13 25.37 8.27 29.99
N VAL A 14 26.43 7.64 29.50
CA VAL A 14 26.35 6.40 28.73
C VAL A 14 25.88 5.25 29.64
N SER A 15 26.34 5.18 30.89
CA SER A 15 25.87 4.16 31.85
C SER A 15 24.41 4.36 32.25
N LEU A 16 23.91 5.59 32.31
CA LEU A 16 22.50 5.84 32.64
C LEU A 16 21.58 5.50 31.46
N THR A 17 21.99 5.79 30.24
CA THR A 17 21.21 5.45 29.03
C THR A 17 21.12 3.93 28.84
N ILE A 18 22.22 3.21 29.05
CA ILE A 18 22.22 1.74 28.99
C ILE A 18 21.37 1.15 30.12
N LEU A 19 21.36 1.74 31.32
CA LEU A 19 20.55 1.26 32.43
C LEU A 19 19.05 1.51 32.20
N VAL A 20 18.69 2.66 31.63
CA VAL A 20 17.27 2.98 31.28
C VAL A 20 16.80 2.09 30.13
N THR A 21 17.63 1.87 29.11
CA THR A 21 17.29 0.96 28.00
C THR A 21 17.19 -0.49 28.47
N ALA A 22 18.08 -0.92 29.39
CA ALA A 22 17.99 -2.26 29.98
C ALA A 22 16.77 -2.43 30.90
N LEU A 23 16.31 -1.36 31.57
CA LEU A 23 15.10 -1.40 32.42
C LEU A 23 13.80 -1.37 31.60
N LEU A 24 13.83 -0.79 30.40
CA LEU A 24 12.67 -0.78 29.48
C LEU A 24 12.57 -2.07 28.64
N LEU A 25 13.69 -2.75 28.37
CA LEU A 25 13.69 -3.99 27.59
C LEU A 25 13.42 -5.25 28.44
N THR A 26 13.72 -5.23 29.74
CA THR A 26 13.52 -6.42 30.60
C THR A 26 12.04 -6.79 30.85
N PRO A 27 11.07 -5.88 30.99
CA PRO A 27 9.68 -6.29 31.09
C PRO A 27 9.12 -6.88 29.78
N SER A 28 9.55 -6.37 28.64
CA SER A 28 9.10 -6.83 27.31
C SER A 28 9.68 -8.22 26.98
N MET A 29 10.95 -8.47 27.30
CA MET A 29 11.54 -9.80 27.10
C MET A 29 11.02 -10.87 28.07
N LEU A 30 10.63 -10.49 29.30
CA LEU A 30 9.97 -11.42 30.23
C LEU A 30 8.52 -11.74 29.79
N PHE A 31 7.84 -10.83 29.12
CA PHE A 31 6.53 -11.08 28.52
C PHE A 31 6.61 -12.00 27.30
N PHE A 32 7.62 -11.82 26.44
CA PHE A 32 7.85 -12.71 25.30
C PHE A 32 8.36 -14.10 25.68
N ALA A 33 9.11 -14.23 26.77
CA ALA A 33 9.59 -15.54 27.24
C ALA A 33 8.54 -16.36 28.01
N GLN A 34 7.49 -15.70 28.54
CA GLN A 34 6.36 -16.40 29.17
C GLN A 34 5.28 -16.80 28.16
N ASN A 35 5.15 -16.09 27.06
CA ASN A 35 4.16 -16.43 26.00
C ASN A 35 4.64 -17.54 25.05
N SER A 36 5.92 -17.91 25.04
CA SER A 36 6.41 -18.98 24.17
C SER A 36 6.19 -20.41 24.69
N SER A 37 5.60 -20.59 25.88
CA SER A 37 5.20 -21.89 26.42
C SER A 37 3.68 -22.06 26.59
N GLU A 38 2.88 -21.05 26.25
CA GLU A 38 1.41 -21.10 26.29
C GLU A 38 0.74 -21.05 24.90
N LEU A 39 1.52 -21.20 23.83
CA LEU A 39 1.00 -21.23 22.44
C LEU A 39 0.47 -22.62 22.03
N GLN A 40 -0.12 -23.35 22.95
CA GLN A 40 -0.91 -24.57 22.67
C GLN A 40 -2.23 -24.66 23.47
N GLU A 41 -2.73 -23.56 24.02
CA GLU A 41 -4.16 -23.47 24.27
C GLU A 41 -4.80 -22.82 23.03
N VAL A 42 -5.60 -23.62 22.33
CA VAL A 42 -6.59 -23.16 21.37
C VAL A 42 -7.31 -21.99 22.02
N THR A 43 -6.95 -20.78 21.63
CA THR A 43 -7.72 -19.59 22.02
C THR A 43 -9.13 -19.81 21.49
N LYS A 44 -10.08 -20.12 22.40
CA LYS A 44 -11.49 -19.95 22.09
C LYS A 44 -11.63 -18.48 21.67
N PHE A 45 -11.77 -18.25 20.39
CA PHE A 45 -12.26 -16.98 19.90
C PHE A 45 -13.68 -16.85 20.48
N GLU A 46 -13.87 -15.98 21.47
CA GLU A 46 -15.19 -15.48 21.77
C GLU A 46 -15.60 -14.73 20.49
N ALA A 47 -16.67 -15.22 19.84
CA ALA A 47 -17.24 -14.54 18.70
C ALA A 47 -17.47 -13.07 19.09
N SER A 48 -16.76 -12.16 18.44
CA SER A 48 -17.05 -10.74 18.62
C SER A 48 -18.46 -10.55 18.06
N ASP A 49 -19.31 -9.81 18.74
CA ASP A 49 -20.71 -9.53 18.32
C ASP A 49 -20.80 -8.80 16.95
N ASP A 50 -19.66 -8.62 16.24
CA ASP A 50 -19.49 -7.80 15.03
C ASP A 50 -18.96 -8.58 13.81
N ILE A 51 -18.93 -9.92 13.80
CA ILE A 51 -18.50 -10.67 12.59
C ILE A 51 -19.61 -10.58 11.55
N ASP A 52 -19.31 -10.05 10.36
CA ASP A 52 -20.24 -9.97 9.22
C ASP A 52 -20.40 -11.34 8.55
N LEU A 53 -21.26 -12.19 9.15
CA LEU A 53 -21.52 -13.53 8.66
C LEU A 53 -22.43 -13.52 7.44
N LYS A 54 -22.06 -14.30 6.43
CA LYS A 54 -22.86 -14.55 5.23
C LYS A 54 -23.14 -16.03 5.09
N LEU A 55 -24.24 -16.32 4.36
CA LEU A 55 -24.62 -17.69 4.04
C LEU A 55 -23.88 -18.13 2.78
N TYR A 56 -23.08 -19.18 2.91
CA TYR A 56 -22.42 -19.86 1.80
C TYR A 56 -23.11 -21.18 1.47
N THR A 57 -23.31 -21.42 0.19
CA THR A 57 -23.66 -22.73 -0.35
C THR A 57 -22.40 -23.39 -0.89
N LEU A 58 -21.95 -24.46 -0.25
CA LEU A 58 -20.77 -25.23 -0.63
C LEU A 58 -21.21 -26.47 -1.39
N TYR A 59 -21.13 -26.40 -2.72
CA TYR A 59 -21.54 -27.46 -3.62
C TYR A 59 -20.56 -28.62 -3.66
N PHE A 60 -21.05 -29.82 -3.83
CA PHE A 60 -20.25 -31.00 -4.11
C PHE A 60 -20.08 -31.13 -5.63
N ALA A 61 -18.87 -31.32 -6.09
CA ALA A 61 -18.53 -31.41 -7.49
C ALA A 61 -17.59 -32.60 -7.76
N GLU A 62 -17.54 -33.06 -9.01
CA GLU A 62 -16.69 -34.19 -9.43
C GLU A 62 -15.21 -33.84 -9.32
N ALA A 63 -14.43 -34.74 -8.72
CA ALA A 63 -12.98 -34.57 -8.60
C ALA A 63 -12.29 -34.49 -9.96
N ASN A 64 -11.51 -33.47 -10.18
CA ASN A 64 -10.50 -33.51 -11.22
C ASN A 64 -9.44 -34.56 -10.86
N ALA A 65 -8.90 -35.24 -11.84
CA ALA A 65 -7.96 -36.38 -11.71
C ALA A 65 -6.71 -36.15 -10.82
N SER A 66 -6.57 -34.97 -10.23
CA SER A 66 -5.48 -34.54 -9.35
C SER A 66 -5.89 -34.36 -7.87
N SER A 67 -7.18 -34.40 -7.51
CA SER A 67 -7.64 -34.38 -6.13
C SER A 67 -7.74 -35.81 -5.59
N GLY A 68 -7.31 -36.06 -4.37
CA GLY A 68 -7.20 -37.42 -3.80
C GLY A 68 -8.53 -38.04 -3.36
N GLY A 69 -9.66 -37.29 -3.41
CA GLY A 69 -10.99 -37.73 -2.99
C GLY A 69 -11.90 -38.07 -4.17
N ASP A 70 -13.15 -38.50 -3.87
CA ASP A 70 -14.16 -38.81 -4.88
C ASP A 70 -14.74 -37.54 -5.50
N GLY A 71 -14.71 -36.42 -4.77
CA GLY A 71 -15.19 -35.11 -5.19
C GLY A 71 -14.50 -33.96 -4.49
N TYR A 72 -14.88 -32.73 -4.84
CA TYR A 72 -14.42 -31.53 -4.17
C TYR A 72 -15.59 -30.64 -3.75
N ILE A 73 -15.32 -29.78 -2.76
CA ILE A 73 -16.24 -28.77 -2.25
C ILE A 73 -15.90 -27.44 -2.91
N THR A 74 -16.92 -26.75 -3.44
CA THR A 74 -16.72 -25.47 -4.14
C THR A 74 -17.86 -24.49 -3.85
N THR A 75 -17.56 -23.20 -3.87
CA THR A 75 -18.55 -22.12 -3.81
C THR A 75 -19.22 -21.87 -5.17
N GLN A 76 -18.67 -22.40 -6.26
CA GLN A 76 -19.23 -22.28 -7.60
C GLN A 76 -20.33 -23.29 -7.81
N VAL A 77 -21.42 -22.83 -8.43
CA VAL A 77 -22.48 -23.76 -8.91
C VAL A 77 -21.83 -24.71 -9.92
N PRO A 78 -21.93 -26.05 -9.72
CA PRO A 78 -21.34 -27.01 -10.64
C PRO A 78 -21.89 -26.85 -12.07
N GLU A 79 -21.02 -27.01 -13.07
CA GLU A 79 -21.45 -26.95 -14.47
C GLU A 79 -22.39 -28.11 -14.79
N SER A 80 -23.37 -27.86 -15.65
CA SER A 80 -24.36 -28.85 -16.10
C SER A 80 -23.70 -30.00 -16.85
N GLY A 81 -24.04 -31.24 -16.46
CA GLY A 81 -23.57 -32.46 -17.14
C GLY A 81 -22.73 -33.42 -16.30
N GLY A 82 -22.73 -33.24 -14.98
CA GLY A 82 -22.05 -34.14 -14.05
C GLY A 82 -22.67 -35.53 -14.02
N GLN A 83 -21.89 -36.50 -13.60
CA GLN A 83 -22.30 -37.89 -13.48
C GLN A 83 -22.86 -38.19 -12.09
N LEU A 84 -23.76 -39.20 -12.05
CA LEU A 84 -24.15 -39.84 -10.80
C LEU A 84 -22.93 -40.49 -10.16
N SER A 85 -22.80 -40.34 -8.86
CA SER A 85 -21.86 -41.17 -8.11
C SER A 85 -22.56 -42.44 -7.64
N ASP A 86 -22.00 -43.57 -7.98
CA ASP A 86 -22.40 -44.84 -7.43
C ASP A 86 -21.56 -45.11 -6.17
N SER A 87 -22.22 -45.16 -5.01
CA SER A 87 -21.57 -45.78 -3.86
C SER A 87 -21.97 -47.26 -3.84
N ALA A 88 -21.03 -48.14 -4.14
CA ALA A 88 -21.24 -49.56 -3.86
C ALA A 88 -21.43 -49.74 -2.35
N LEU A 89 -22.17 -50.78 -1.94
CA LEU A 89 -22.32 -51.18 -0.55
C LEU A 89 -20.98 -51.15 0.18
N ASP A 90 -20.93 -50.49 1.36
CA ASP A 90 -19.77 -50.33 2.20
C ASP A 90 -18.67 -49.40 1.63
N SER A 91 -18.99 -48.44 0.76
CA SER A 91 -18.07 -47.38 0.30
C SER A 91 -18.37 -46.06 0.97
N THR A 92 -17.31 -45.29 1.19
CA THR A 92 -17.37 -43.89 1.66
C THR A 92 -17.10 -42.99 0.50
N LEU A 93 -17.95 -41.97 0.31
CA LEU A 93 -17.72 -40.86 -0.60
C LEU A 93 -17.08 -39.73 0.19
N GLU A 94 -15.98 -39.20 -0.32
CA GLU A 94 -15.22 -38.13 0.30
C GLU A 94 -15.19 -36.90 -0.59
N PHE A 95 -15.63 -35.75 -0.04
CA PHE A 95 -15.57 -34.45 -0.68
C PHE A 95 -14.66 -33.53 0.12
N SER A 96 -13.64 -32.94 -0.50
CA SER A 96 -12.68 -32.06 0.14
C SER A 96 -12.70 -30.66 -0.48
N SER A 97 -12.58 -29.61 0.35
CA SER A 97 -12.35 -28.25 -0.12
C SER A 97 -10.97 -28.05 -0.75
N GLY A 98 -10.06 -29.01 -0.55
CA GLY A 98 -8.64 -28.78 -0.67
C GLY A 98 -8.12 -27.87 0.44
N GLU A 99 -6.81 -27.61 0.41
CA GLU A 99 -6.17 -26.71 1.39
C GLU A 99 -6.72 -25.29 1.25
N LEU A 100 -7.31 -24.74 2.33
CA LEU A 100 -7.83 -23.38 2.36
C LEU A 100 -6.71 -22.35 2.23
N MET A 101 -6.98 -21.27 1.53
CA MET A 101 -6.01 -20.19 1.27
C MET A 101 -5.88 -19.19 2.42
N SER A 102 -6.89 -19.10 3.29
CA SER A 102 -6.90 -18.32 4.53
C SER A 102 -7.70 -19.07 5.60
N ASN A 103 -7.76 -18.54 6.83
CA ASN A 103 -8.58 -19.13 7.87
C ASN A 103 -10.07 -18.97 7.52
N LEU A 104 -10.86 -19.94 7.95
CA LEU A 104 -12.32 -19.95 7.80
C LEU A 104 -12.95 -20.38 9.10
N GLN A 105 -13.82 -19.55 9.68
CA GLN A 105 -14.65 -19.94 10.81
C GLN A 105 -16.07 -20.24 10.32
N ILE A 106 -16.56 -21.45 10.58
CA ILE A 106 -17.92 -21.87 10.26
C ILE A 106 -18.76 -21.87 11.52
N PHE A 107 -19.89 -21.19 11.49
CA PHE A 107 -20.83 -21.08 12.60
C PHE A 107 -21.99 -22.05 12.43
N GLY A 108 -22.31 -22.76 13.52
CA GLY A 108 -23.49 -23.62 13.57
C GLY A 108 -24.78 -22.82 13.84
N ARG A 109 -25.86 -23.25 13.21
CA ARG A 109 -27.21 -22.70 13.49
C ARG A 109 -27.77 -23.28 14.77
N PRO A 110 -28.42 -22.50 15.64
CA PRO A 110 -29.05 -23.01 16.86
C PRO A 110 -30.13 -24.04 16.55
N LYS A 111 -30.08 -25.22 17.16
CA LYS A 111 -31.09 -26.26 16.96
C LYS A 111 -32.38 -25.93 17.69
N HIS A 112 -33.49 -25.97 16.98
CA HIS A 112 -34.79 -25.69 17.57
C HIS A 112 -35.17 -26.74 18.66
N GLY A 113 -35.34 -26.25 19.91
CA GLY A 113 -35.73 -27.11 21.04
C GLY A 113 -34.56 -27.64 21.88
N SER A 114 -33.32 -27.38 21.51
CA SER A 114 -32.12 -27.55 22.34
C SER A 114 -31.58 -26.18 22.78
N SER A 115 -30.97 -26.10 23.94
CA SER A 115 -30.38 -24.86 24.46
C SER A 115 -28.88 -24.77 24.24
N SER A 116 -28.27 -25.82 23.72
CA SER A 116 -26.82 -25.94 23.60
C SER A 116 -26.34 -26.56 22.29
N ASP A 117 -27.24 -27.21 21.51
CA ASP A 117 -26.81 -27.89 20.30
C ASP A 117 -26.92 -26.96 19.09
N THR A 118 -25.85 -26.87 18.33
CA THR A 118 -25.79 -26.20 17.04
C THR A 118 -25.60 -27.21 15.93
N TYR A 119 -25.97 -26.84 14.73
CA TYR A 119 -25.88 -27.74 13.58
C TYR A 119 -25.50 -26.99 12.31
N VAL A 120 -24.93 -27.73 11.36
CA VAL A 120 -24.70 -27.27 9.98
C VAL A 120 -25.65 -28.02 9.08
N PRO A 121 -26.50 -27.33 8.25
CA PRO A 121 -27.40 -27.97 7.34
C PRO A 121 -26.68 -28.54 6.11
N ILE A 122 -27.08 -29.71 5.69
CA ILE A 122 -26.65 -30.35 4.44
C ILE A 122 -27.84 -30.85 3.66
N GLU A 123 -27.88 -30.55 2.36
CA GLU A 123 -28.92 -30.98 1.43
C GLU A 123 -28.33 -32.03 0.49
N LEU A 124 -28.94 -33.22 0.49
CA LEU A 124 -28.46 -34.35 -0.30
C LEU A 124 -29.59 -34.90 -1.20
N PHE A 125 -29.21 -35.31 -2.39
CA PHE A 125 -30.04 -36.09 -3.27
C PHE A 125 -29.63 -37.58 -3.19
N LEU A 126 -30.44 -38.41 -2.50
CA LEU A 126 -30.11 -39.78 -2.18
C LEU A 126 -31.03 -40.75 -2.92
N ARG A 127 -30.44 -41.84 -3.39
CA ARG A 127 -31.18 -42.97 -3.93
C ARG A 127 -30.69 -44.27 -3.30
N SER A 128 -31.61 -45.08 -2.80
CA SER A 128 -31.26 -46.42 -2.33
C SER A 128 -32.19 -47.44 -2.96
N GLN A 129 -31.65 -48.52 -3.48
CA GLN A 129 -32.38 -49.58 -4.12
C GLN A 129 -32.00 -50.93 -3.50
N GLY A 130 -32.99 -51.76 -3.19
CA GLY A 130 -32.77 -53.08 -2.63
C GLY A 130 -34.00 -53.95 -2.55
N PRO A 131 -33.92 -55.17 -2.03
CA PRO A 131 -35.06 -56.07 -1.74
C PRO A 131 -36.07 -55.42 -0.78
N SER A 132 -37.30 -55.93 -0.75
CA SER A 132 -38.42 -55.35 -0.02
C SER A 132 -38.25 -55.17 1.49
N ASN A 133 -37.22 -55.67 2.09
CA ASN A 133 -36.93 -55.55 3.53
C ASN A 133 -35.54 -54.95 3.79
N SER A 134 -34.93 -54.38 2.78
CA SER A 134 -33.61 -53.72 2.94
C SER A 134 -33.78 -52.36 3.58
N GLN A 135 -32.82 -52.02 4.45
CA GLN A 135 -32.66 -50.70 5.06
C GLN A 135 -31.30 -50.17 4.68
N VAL A 136 -31.21 -48.88 4.54
CA VAL A 136 -29.93 -48.17 4.38
C VAL A 136 -29.74 -47.23 5.56
N THR A 137 -28.55 -47.24 6.13
CA THR A 137 -28.08 -46.24 7.09
C THR A 137 -27.10 -45.35 6.39
N TRP A 138 -27.41 -44.05 6.36
CA TRP A 138 -26.53 -43.01 5.85
C TRP A 138 -25.82 -42.36 7.04
N ASP A 139 -24.51 -42.47 7.08
CA ASP A 139 -23.65 -41.78 8.03
C ASP A 139 -22.91 -40.66 7.33
N ILE A 140 -23.13 -39.43 7.79
CA ILE A 140 -22.57 -38.23 7.21
C ILE A 140 -21.70 -37.56 8.29
N THR A 141 -20.44 -37.29 7.98
CA THR A 141 -19.52 -36.63 8.89
C THR A 141 -18.90 -35.40 8.24
N ILE A 142 -18.67 -34.37 9.04
CA ILE A 142 -17.84 -33.22 8.68
C ILE A 142 -16.57 -33.29 9.53
N SER A 143 -15.42 -33.13 8.89
CA SER A 143 -14.13 -33.13 9.57
C SER A 143 -13.24 -32.00 9.02
N VAL A 144 -12.27 -31.60 9.86
CA VAL A 144 -11.17 -30.72 9.47
C VAL A 144 -9.92 -31.60 9.42
N ASP A 145 -9.43 -31.90 8.23
CA ASP A 145 -8.48 -32.98 7.93
C ASP A 145 -9.03 -34.33 8.47
N SER A 146 -8.45 -34.81 9.57
CA SER A 146 -8.87 -36.08 10.21
C SER A 146 -9.71 -35.90 11.48
N ASP A 147 -9.93 -34.65 11.91
CA ASP A 147 -10.63 -34.33 13.16
C ASP A 147 -12.11 -34.12 12.89
N VAL A 148 -12.97 -35.06 13.32
CA VAL A 148 -14.42 -34.97 13.15
C VAL A 148 -14.95 -33.83 14.00
N VAL A 149 -15.71 -32.92 13.39
CA VAL A 149 -16.33 -31.74 14.04
C VAL A 149 -17.85 -31.84 14.14
N GLY A 150 -18.45 -32.77 13.42
CA GLY A 150 -19.88 -33.04 13.50
C GLY A 150 -20.31 -34.25 12.69
N SER A 151 -21.45 -34.87 13.08
CA SER A 151 -21.95 -36.03 12.40
C SER A 151 -23.48 -36.16 12.52
N VAL A 152 -24.07 -36.89 11.58
CA VAL A 152 -25.45 -37.33 11.63
C VAL A 152 -25.61 -38.74 11.04
N SER A 153 -26.48 -39.55 11.64
CA SER A 153 -26.82 -40.88 11.14
C SER A 153 -28.33 -40.96 10.89
N TRP A 154 -28.71 -41.49 9.73
CA TRP A 154 -30.10 -41.60 9.32
C TRP A 154 -30.38 -42.95 8.68
N GLU A 155 -31.40 -43.64 9.19
CA GLU A 155 -31.82 -44.94 8.70
C GLU A 155 -33.16 -44.83 7.97
N THR A 156 -33.22 -45.37 6.74
CA THR A 156 -34.46 -45.42 5.95
C THR A 156 -34.61 -46.76 5.24
N ALA A 157 -35.82 -47.06 4.80
CA ALA A 157 -36.07 -48.24 3.99
C ALA A 157 -35.59 -48.03 2.55
N ALA A 158 -34.86 -49.01 2.02
CA ALA A 158 -34.48 -48.96 0.61
C ALA A 158 -35.70 -49.11 -0.31
N CYS A 159 -35.70 -48.37 -1.41
CA CYS A 159 -36.72 -48.52 -2.45
C CYS A 159 -36.65 -49.90 -3.10
N ASN A 160 -37.79 -50.56 -3.22
CA ASN A 160 -37.87 -51.83 -3.93
C ASN A 160 -38.15 -51.60 -5.42
N ALA A 161 -37.10 -51.63 -6.23
CA ALA A 161 -37.26 -51.59 -7.69
C ALA A 161 -37.75 -52.96 -8.20
N GLY A 162 -39.07 -53.16 -8.18
CA GLY A 162 -39.70 -54.29 -8.90
C GLY A 162 -39.52 -54.14 -10.42
N ILE A 163 -39.93 -55.16 -11.18
CA ILE A 163 -39.81 -55.22 -12.65
C ILE A 163 -40.44 -53.97 -13.36
N THR A 164 -41.24 -53.17 -12.67
CA THR A 164 -41.98 -52.01 -13.21
C THR A 164 -41.71 -50.69 -12.48
N ASN A 165 -40.95 -50.64 -11.39
CA ASN A 165 -40.70 -49.46 -10.60
C ASN A 165 -39.23 -49.06 -10.73
N SER A 166 -38.98 -47.79 -11.03
CA SER A 166 -37.65 -47.16 -10.86
C SER A 166 -37.59 -46.45 -9.53
N CYS A 167 -36.50 -46.57 -8.82
CA CYS A 167 -36.21 -45.74 -7.66
C CYS A 167 -35.68 -44.38 -8.14
N ASN A 168 -36.22 -43.32 -7.58
CA ASN A 168 -35.78 -41.96 -7.88
C ASN A 168 -34.87 -41.45 -6.79
N PHE A 169 -34.14 -40.41 -7.07
CA PHE A 169 -33.44 -39.65 -6.03
C PHE A 169 -34.47 -38.87 -5.21
N ASP A 170 -34.35 -38.99 -3.90
CA ASP A 170 -35.13 -38.22 -2.94
C ASP A 170 -34.24 -37.10 -2.41
N HIS A 171 -34.82 -35.90 -2.30
CA HIS A 171 -34.13 -34.72 -1.71
C HIS A 171 -34.32 -34.79 -0.19
N GLU A 172 -33.21 -34.87 0.54
CA GLU A 172 -33.20 -34.98 2.00
C GLU A 172 -32.36 -33.88 2.62
N SER A 173 -32.86 -33.28 3.68
CA SER A 173 -32.18 -32.22 4.46
C SER A 173 -31.79 -32.81 5.81
N PHE A 174 -30.53 -32.65 6.18
CA PHE A 174 -29.97 -33.12 7.44
C PHE A 174 -29.40 -31.97 8.27
N GLU A 175 -29.52 -32.12 9.60
CA GLU A 175 -28.90 -31.25 10.59
C GLU A 175 -27.67 -31.98 11.15
N ILE A 176 -26.45 -31.62 10.71
CA ILE A 176 -25.22 -32.19 11.24
C ILE A 176 -24.90 -31.50 12.56
N ILE A 177 -25.07 -32.20 13.66
CA ILE A 177 -24.82 -31.66 15.00
C ILE A 177 -23.33 -31.49 15.21
N LEU A 178 -22.91 -30.30 15.62
CA LEU A 178 -21.52 -30.05 15.98
C LEU A 178 -21.19 -30.73 17.31
N ASP A 179 -19.97 -31.26 17.39
CA ASP A 179 -19.50 -32.03 18.55
C ASP A 179 -19.37 -31.13 19.80
N ASP A 180 -19.59 -31.72 20.98
CA ASP A 180 -19.46 -31.07 22.30
C ASP A 180 -20.29 -29.79 22.52
N GLY A 181 -21.24 -29.47 21.64
CA GLY A 181 -22.08 -28.27 21.72
C GLY A 181 -21.30 -26.99 21.33
N ASP A 182 -20.32 -27.13 20.47
CA ASP A 182 -19.57 -26.01 19.92
C ASP A 182 -20.49 -25.14 19.06
N GLU A 183 -20.36 -23.80 19.21
CA GLU A 183 -21.12 -22.84 18.42
C GLU A 183 -20.50 -22.64 17.03
N SER A 184 -19.22 -22.91 16.87
CA SER A 184 -18.46 -22.79 15.63
C SER A 184 -17.19 -23.64 15.66
N PHE A 185 -16.60 -23.85 14.48
CA PHE A 185 -15.28 -24.45 14.35
C PHE A 185 -14.43 -23.69 13.35
N ILE A 186 -13.10 -23.73 13.51
CA ILE A 186 -12.15 -23.01 12.68
C ILE A 186 -11.36 -23.99 11.83
N ILE A 187 -11.29 -23.72 10.53
CA ILE A 187 -10.39 -24.37 9.59
C ILE A 187 -9.24 -23.42 9.36
N SER A 188 -8.06 -23.74 9.88
CA SER A 188 -6.87 -22.91 9.66
C SER A 188 -6.42 -22.96 8.21
N LYS A 189 -5.74 -21.93 7.76
CA LYS A 189 -5.05 -21.92 6.48
C LYS A 189 -4.21 -23.20 6.28
N ASP A 190 -4.14 -23.70 5.06
CA ASP A 190 -3.45 -24.93 4.65
C ASP A 190 -4.07 -26.23 5.25
N ARG A 191 -5.29 -26.15 5.83
CA ARG A 191 -6.12 -27.31 6.21
C ARG A 191 -7.34 -27.41 5.31
N GLU A 192 -8.00 -28.56 5.30
CA GLU A 192 -9.13 -28.85 4.43
C GLU A 192 -10.41 -29.21 5.20
N LEU A 193 -11.55 -28.78 4.64
CA LEU A 193 -12.88 -29.24 5.06
C LEU A 193 -13.22 -30.50 4.29
N ILE A 194 -13.54 -31.55 5.01
CA ILE A 194 -13.89 -32.84 4.43
C ILE A 194 -15.33 -33.20 4.83
N VAL A 195 -16.12 -33.64 3.86
CA VAL A 195 -17.43 -34.23 4.08
C VAL A 195 -17.39 -35.66 3.59
N GLU A 196 -17.62 -36.60 4.51
CA GLU A 196 -17.72 -38.02 4.20
C GLU A 196 -19.17 -38.49 4.28
N ILE A 197 -19.60 -39.21 3.27
CA ILE A 197 -20.93 -39.83 3.21
C ILE A 197 -20.76 -41.33 3.04
N THR A 198 -21.19 -42.10 4.04
CA THR A 198 -21.12 -43.55 4.03
C THR A 198 -22.55 -44.13 3.99
N ALA A 199 -22.73 -45.16 3.19
CA ALA A 199 -24.00 -45.90 3.13
C ALA A 199 -23.79 -47.35 3.53
N GLU A 200 -24.48 -47.80 4.59
CA GLU A 200 -24.49 -49.20 4.99
C GLU A 200 -25.89 -49.79 4.74
N MET A 201 -25.97 -50.85 3.92
CA MET A 201 -27.23 -51.48 3.60
C MET A 201 -27.34 -52.85 4.30
N THR A 202 -28.50 -53.05 4.95
CA THR A 202 -28.84 -54.34 5.59
C THR A 202 -29.98 -55.02 4.83
N GLY A 203 -30.07 -56.34 4.98
CA GLY A 203 -31.10 -57.10 4.27
C GLY A 203 -30.77 -57.43 2.81
N CYS A 204 -29.55 -57.18 2.40
CA CYS A 204 -28.99 -57.41 1.08
C CYS A 204 -28.26 -58.75 0.96
N GLU A 205 -28.76 -59.81 1.61
CA GLU A 205 -28.11 -61.10 1.53
C GLU A 205 -28.02 -61.58 0.07
N SER A 206 -26.82 -62.00 -0.33
CA SER A 206 -26.52 -62.55 -1.66
C SER A 206 -27.23 -63.93 -1.87
N GLY A 207 -28.55 -63.93 -1.83
CA GLY A 207 -29.37 -65.07 -2.09
C GLY A 207 -29.77 -65.10 -3.57
N GLY A 208 -29.13 -65.94 -4.33
CA GLY A 208 -29.23 -66.29 -5.72
C GLY A 208 -30.62 -66.20 -6.37
N SER A 209 -31.22 -65.02 -6.43
CA SER A 209 -32.31 -64.73 -7.32
C SER A 209 -31.78 -64.57 -8.75
N PRO A 210 -32.32 -65.35 -9.75
CA PRO A 210 -31.89 -65.19 -11.13
C PRO A 210 -32.33 -63.87 -11.78
N PHE A 211 -32.91 -62.97 -11.01
CA PHE A 211 -33.40 -61.66 -11.43
C PHE A 211 -32.73 -60.49 -10.67
N GLY A 212 -31.52 -60.74 -10.14
CA GLY A 212 -30.60 -59.70 -9.66
C GLY A 212 -31.28 -58.59 -8.88
N ASP A 213 -31.64 -58.83 -7.61
CA ASP A 213 -31.89 -57.73 -6.66
C ASP A 213 -30.53 -57.16 -6.26
N SER A 214 -30.00 -56.21 -7.04
CA SER A 214 -28.82 -55.46 -6.66
C SER A 214 -29.17 -54.48 -5.54
N CYS A 215 -28.40 -54.47 -4.47
CA CYS A 215 -28.48 -53.37 -3.50
C CYS A 215 -27.53 -52.27 -3.96
N GLU A 216 -28.07 -51.10 -4.09
CA GLU A 216 -27.36 -49.91 -4.56
C GLU A 216 -27.72 -48.71 -3.67
N ALA A 217 -26.76 -47.92 -3.28
CA ALA A 217 -26.92 -46.65 -2.60
C ALA A 217 -26.13 -45.60 -3.37
N GLU A 218 -26.75 -44.49 -3.70
CA GLU A 218 -26.17 -43.48 -4.57
C GLU A 218 -26.46 -42.09 -4.04
N VAL A 219 -25.52 -41.18 -4.27
CA VAL A 219 -25.64 -39.74 -4.02
C VAL A 219 -25.53 -39.03 -5.36
N ALA A 220 -26.45 -38.14 -5.67
CA ALA A 220 -26.31 -37.24 -6.80
C ALA A 220 -25.76 -35.90 -6.30
N TRP A 221 -24.66 -35.41 -6.85
CA TRP A 221 -24.06 -34.16 -6.38
C TRP A 221 -24.02 -33.03 -7.44
N ASN A 222 -23.98 -33.33 -8.73
CA ASN A 222 -24.02 -32.31 -9.79
C ASN A 222 -24.79 -32.81 -11.03
N GLU A 223 -25.88 -33.54 -10.84
CA GLU A 223 -26.69 -34.06 -11.93
C GLU A 223 -27.78 -33.06 -12.34
N ILE A 224 -28.00 -32.96 -13.65
CA ILE A 224 -29.19 -32.32 -14.22
C ILE A 224 -30.03 -33.41 -14.89
N ASP A 225 -31.21 -33.69 -14.32
CA ASP A 225 -32.20 -34.60 -14.90
C ASP A 225 -33.42 -33.81 -15.41
N GLY A 226 -33.35 -33.45 -16.68
CA GLY A 226 -34.43 -32.69 -17.33
C GLY A 226 -34.52 -31.24 -16.86
N GLU A 227 -35.51 -30.91 -16.03
CA GLU A 227 -35.71 -29.58 -15.46
C GLU A 227 -35.24 -29.48 -13.98
N GLU A 228 -34.83 -30.60 -13.38
CA GLU A 228 -34.40 -30.65 -11.97
C GLU A 228 -32.89 -30.68 -11.87
N ASN A 229 -32.36 -29.74 -11.13
CA ASN A 229 -30.95 -29.70 -10.76
C ASN A 229 -30.77 -30.43 -9.42
N ARG A 230 -29.95 -31.47 -9.38
CA ARG A 230 -29.64 -32.25 -8.18
C ARG A 230 -28.25 -31.90 -7.69
N PHE A 231 -28.16 -30.75 -7.02
CA PHE A 231 -26.91 -30.26 -6.45
C PHE A 231 -26.91 -30.51 -4.95
N SER A 232 -26.25 -31.59 -4.53
CA SER A 232 -25.97 -31.79 -3.09
C SER A 232 -24.99 -30.74 -2.62
N HIS A 233 -25.26 -30.17 -1.43
CA HIS A 233 -24.49 -29.06 -0.92
C HIS A 233 -24.57 -28.96 0.61
N LEU A 234 -23.58 -28.26 1.19
CA LEU A 234 -23.54 -27.84 2.58
C LEU A 234 -23.89 -26.37 2.64
N GLU A 235 -24.73 -25.95 3.59
CA GLU A 235 -24.97 -24.53 3.88
C GLU A 235 -24.22 -24.12 5.14
N VAL A 236 -23.35 -23.11 5.04
CA VAL A 236 -22.55 -22.61 6.16
C VAL A 236 -22.70 -21.12 6.36
N GLU A 237 -22.70 -20.68 7.61
CA GLU A 237 -22.62 -19.27 7.96
C GLU A 237 -21.17 -18.96 8.29
N SER A 238 -20.55 -18.02 7.56
CA SER A 238 -19.12 -17.73 7.66
C SER A 238 -18.77 -16.35 7.11
N ASN A 239 -17.53 -15.91 7.38
CA ASN A 239 -16.87 -14.82 6.67
C ASN A 239 -15.59 -15.36 6.01
N ALA A 240 -15.68 -15.69 4.72
CA ALA A 240 -14.56 -16.28 3.98
C ALA A 240 -13.44 -15.29 3.65
N ILE A 241 -13.66 -13.98 3.86
CA ILE A 241 -12.69 -12.91 3.58
C ILE A 241 -12.13 -12.24 4.85
N GLU A 242 -12.35 -12.82 6.03
CA GLU A 242 -11.97 -12.23 7.34
C GLU A 242 -10.48 -11.86 7.42
N ASP A 243 -9.60 -12.61 6.76
CA ASP A 243 -8.16 -12.35 6.71
C ASP A 243 -7.76 -11.23 5.72
N SER A 244 -8.73 -10.51 5.14
CA SER A 244 -8.46 -9.41 4.20
C SER A 244 -8.18 -8.12 4.95
N GLU A 245 -7.26 -7.30 4.41
CA GLU A 245 -6.85 -6.03 5.03
C GLU A 245 -6.60 -4.92 4.01
N VAL A 246 -6.73 -3.68 4.46
CA VAL A 246 -6.32 -2.49 3.74
C VAL A 246 -5.50 -1.60 4.66
N LEU A 247 -4.36 -1.13 4.15
CA LEU A 247 -3.44 -0.24 4.86
C LEU A 247 -3.25 1.04 4.05
N LEU A 248 -3.11 2.17 4.74
CA LEU A 248 -2.81 3.46 4.13
C LEU A 248 -1.38 3.86 4.46
N GLN A 249 -0.63 4.27 3.44
CA GLN A 249 0.76 4.72 3.55
C GLN A 249 0.96 6.04 2.79
N ARG A 250 2.06 6.72 3.08
CA ARG A 250 2.53 7.81 2.23
C ARG A 250 3.46 7.23 1.15
N ASP A 251 3.32 7.69 -0.10
CA ASP A 251 4.14 7.20 -1.21
C ASP A 251 5.64 7.28 -0.88
N GLY A 252 6.32 6.14 -1.01
CA GLY A 252 7.78 6.00 -0.85
C GLY A 252 8.32 6.01 0.58
N SER A 253 7.48 6.10 1.61
CA SER A 253 7.94 5.99 3.00
C SER A 253 7.51 4.66 3.61
N GLU A 254 8.50 3.79 3.90
CA GLU A 254 8.29 2.84 5.01
C GLU A 254 8.16 3.72 6.26
N LEU A 255 6.97 3.73 6.84
CA LEU A 255 6.76 4.39 8.12
C LEU A 255 7.69 3.77 9.15
N ALA A 256 8.60 4.60 9.69
CA ALA A 256 9.29 4.22 10.91
C ALA A 256 8.20 4.02 11.99
N ASP A 257 8.20 2.85 12.64
CA ASP A 257 7.25 2.52 13.70
C ASP A 257 6.99 3.73 14.63
N GLY A 258 5.75 4.20 14.69
CA GLY A 258 5.30 5.24 15.59
C GLY A 258 5.27 6.68 15.01
N ILE A 259 5.42 6.87 13.71
CA ILE A 259 5.13 8.16 13.05
C ILE A 259 3.68 8.14 12.59
N GLU A 260 2.86 8.98 13.20
CA GLU A 260 1.48 9.21 12.78
C GLU A 260 1.49 9.95 11.43
N LEU A 261 0.75 9.44 10.45
CA LEU A 261 0.58 10.10 9.15
C LEU A 261 -0.36 11.29 9.30
N GLU A 262 0.12 12.45 8.91
CA GLU A 262 -0.69 13.66 8.86
C GLU A 262 -1.01 14.04 7.42
N TRP A 263 -2.28 14.29 7.13
CA TRP A 263 -2.78 14.69 5.82
C TRP A 263 -3.38 16.08 5.87
N PHE A 264 -3.09 16.88 4.85
CA PHE A 264 -3.57 18.26 4.77
C PHE A 264 -4.28 18.54 3.44
N PRO A 265 -5.43 19.25 3.45
CA PRO A 265 -6.22 19.52 2.25
C PRO A 265 -5.47 20.26 1.13
N ASN A 266 -4.53 21.13 1.50
CA ASN A 266 -3.77 21.97 0.58
C ASN A 266 -2.26 21.74 0.69
N ASP A 267 -1.86 20.51 0.92
CA ASP A 267 -0.44 20.14 0.93
C ASP A 267 0.21 20.38 -0.45
N VAL A 268 1.53 20.37 -0.50
CA VAL A 268 2.25 20.43 -1.78
C VAL A 268 1.97 19.18 -2.61
N LEU A 269 2.03 19.29 -3.93
CA LEU A 269 1.65 18.19 -4.83
C LEU A 269 2.40 16.88 -4.55
N ALA A 270 3.68 16.98 -4.18
CA ALA A 270 4.49 15.81 -3.85
C ALA A 270 3.99 15.03 -2.63
N ASP A 271 3.38 15.73 -1.66
CA ASP A 271 2.91 15.15 -0.40
C ASP A 271 1.40 14.78 -0.45
N ARG A 272 0.72 15.07 -1.56
CA ARG A 272 -0.70 14.76 -1.78
C ARG A 272 -0.93 13.38 -2.38
N THR A 273 -0.09 12.40 -2.08
CA THR A 273 -0.27 11.03 -2.57
C THR A 273 -0.57 10.10 -1.41
N MET A 274 -1.76 9.54 -1.41
CA MET A 274 -2.15 8.44 -0.53
C MET A 274 -1.93 7.12 -1.26
N GLN A 275 -1.23 6.19 -0.63
CA GLN A 275 -1.00 4.85 -1.16
C GLN A 275 -1.76 3.84 -0.32
N PHE A 276 -2.75 3.20 -0.93
CA PHE A 276 -3.52 2.13 -0.32
C PHE A 276 -2.88 0.80 -0.70
N THR A 277 -2.40 0.06 0.28
CA THR A 277 -1.91 -1.30 0.10
C THR A 277 -2.98 -2.24 0.61
N PHE A 278 -3.37 -3.23 -0.17
CA PHE A 278 -4.40 -4.17 0.21
C PHE A 278 -3.96 -5.61 -0.05
N ASP A 279 -4.44 -6.48 0.82
CA ASP A 279 -4.28 -7.92 0.77
C ASP A 279 -5.67 -8.54 0.93
N VAL A 280 -6.31 -8.84 -0.21
CA VAL A 280 -7.67 -9.39 -0.25
C VAL A 280 -7.58 -10.88 -0.51
N LYS A 281 -8.08 -11.67 0.43
CA LYS A 281 -8.05 -13.13 0.41
C LYS A 281 -9.45 -13.69 0.60
N SER A 282 -9.73 -14.82 -0.04
CA SER A 282 -10.84 -15.69 0.35
C SER A 282 -10.30 -17.03 0.80
N ALA A 283 -10.95 -17.63 1.78
CA ALA A 283 -10.63 -18.98 2.23
C ALA A 283 -10.66 -20.00 1.07
N PHE A 284 -11.58 -19.81 0.14
CA PHE A 284 -11.73 -20.66 -1.06
C PHE A 284 -10.85 -20.22 -2.23
N GLY A 285 -10.05 -19.15 -2.07
CA GLY A 285 -9.13 -18.64 -3.08
C GLY A 285 -9.76 -17.60 -4.01
N ARG A 286 -8.96 -17.15 -4.98
CA ARG A 286 -9.30 -16.03 -5.88
C ARG A 286 -10.57 -16.25 -6.71
N TYR A 287 -10.86 -17.48 -7.10
CA TYR A 287 -12.02 -17.79 -7.91
C TYR A 287 -13.37 -17.55 -7.19
N ASP A 288 -13.35 -17.44 -5.87
CA ASP A 288 -14.51 -17.10 -5.05
C ASP A 288 -14.86 -15.61 -5.05
N MET A 289 -13.97 -14.76 -5.53
CA MET A 289 -14.14 -13.30 -5.57
C MET A 289 -14.66 -12.85 -6.94
N ASP A 290 -15.80 -12.15 -6.95
CA ASP A 290 -16.36 -11.53 -8.15
C ASP A 290 -15.76 -10.14 -8.37
N SER A 291 -15.83 -9.27 -7.36
CA SER A 291 -15.29 -7.91 -7.44
C SER A 291 -14.69 -7.41 -6.12
N VAL A 292 -13.72 -6.52 -6.24
CA VAL A 292 -13.11 -5.79 -5.12
C VAL A 292 -13.12 -4.31 -5.47
N ARG A 293 -13.59 -3.46 -4.56
CA ARG A 293 -13.77 -2.04 -4.78
C ARG A 293 -13.24 -1.23 -3.62
N LEU A 294 -12.32 -0.30 -3.90
CA LEU A 294 -11.81 0.64 -2.92
C LEU A 294 -12.72 1.86 -2.85
N LEU A 295 -13.22 2.18 -1.69
CA LEU A 295 -14.10 3.29 -1.42
C LEU A 295 -13.44 4.22 -0.38
N MET A 296 -13.49 5.53 -0.63
CA MET A 296 -13.14 6.54 0.36
C MET A 296 -14.18 7.65 0.35
N ARG A 297 -14.73 7.98 1.50
CA ARG A 297 -15.73 9.05 1.66
C ARG A 297 -15.17 10.16 2.53
N ASP A 298 -15.46 11.39 2.14
CA ASP A 298 -15.15 12.57 2.92
C ASP A 298 -16.11 12.73 4.12
N PRO A 299 -15.87 13.72 5.01
CA PRO A 299 -16.72 13.98 6.18
C PRO A 299 -18.18 14.31 5.85
N ASP A 300 -18.48 14.74 4.61
CA ASP A 300 -19.83 15.00 4.11
C ASP A 300 -20.48 13.74 3.51
N GLY A 301 -19.77 12.62 3.48
CA GLY A 301 -20.22 11.33 2.93
C GLY A 301 -20.11 11.24 1.40
N ILE A 302 -19.36 12.15 0.77
CA ILE A 302 -19.16 12.15 -0.69
C ILE A 302 -17.97 11.25 -1.03
N TYR A 303 -18.14 10.38 -2.01
CA TYR A 303 -17.06 9.53 -2.49
C TYR A 303 -15.95 10.36 -3.15
N GLN A 304 -14.76 10.26 -2.59
CA GLN A 304 -13.53 10.80 -3.16
C GLN A 304 -12.78 9.73 -3.96
N ILE A 305 -12.88 8.48 -3.53
CA ILE A 305 -12.45 7.30 -4.28
C ILE A 305 -13.66 6.37 -4.39
N ASP A 306 -13.88 5.86 -5.58
CA ASP A 306 -14.84 4.85 -5.94
C ASP A 306 -14.23 4.08 -7.11
N HIS A 307 -13.35 3.12 -6.79
CA HIS A 307 -12.49 2.45 -7.75
C HIS A 307 -12.64 0.93 -7.64
N GLU A 308 -13.01 0.30 -8.75
CA GLU A 308 -13.01 -1.16 -8.89
C GLU A 308 -11.58 -1.62 -9.19
N ILE A 309 -11.05 -2.46 -8.30
CA ILE A 309 -9.69 -2.99 -8.40
C ILE A 309 -9.64 -4.07 -9.48
N SER A 310 -8.78 -3.89 -10.45
CA SER A 310 -8.62 -4.78 -11.60
C SER A 310 -7.17 -5.24 -11.74
N SER A 311 -6.97 -6.43 -12.29
CA SER A 311 -5.63 -6.92 -12.67
C SER A 311 -4.94 -6.07 -13.75
N ASP A 312 -5.68 -5.18 -14.41
CA ASP A 312 -5.14 -4.23 -15.39
C ASP A 312 -4.55 -2.96 -14.74
N ASP A 313 -4.80 -2.74 -13.45
CA ASP A 313 -4.25 -1.62 -12.70
C ASP A 313 -2.76 -1.82 -12.41
N ASP A 314 -1.99 -0.74 -12.48
CA ASP A 314 -0.57 -0.78 -12.15
C ASP A 314 -0.36 -1.12 -10.67
N GLY A 315 0.51 -2.09 -10.41
CA GLY A 315 0.83 -2.51 -9.03
C GLY A 315 -0.07 -3.61 -8.46
N ILE A 316 -1.14 -4.01 -9.18
CA ILE A 316 -2.04 -5.08 -8.75
C ILE A 316 -1.50 -6.45 -9.18
N ARG A 317 -1.62 -7.43 -8.28
CA ARG A 317 -1.30 -8.84 -8.53
C ARG A 317 -2.51 -9.69 -8.25
N ASP A 318 -3.03 -10.30 -9.29
CA ASP A 318 -4.09 -11.31 -9.21
C ASP A 318 -3.43 -12.69 -9.16
N THR A 319 -3.63 -13.44 -8.07
CA THR A 319 -3.03 -14.75 -7.82
C THR A 319 -4.12 -15.76 -7.51
N SER A 320 -3.78 -17.05 -7.43
CA SER A 320 -4.74 -18.08 -7.00
C SER A 320 -5.24 -17.90 -5.57
N GLN A 321 -4.52 -17.16 -4.73
CA GLN A 321 -4.89 -16.93 -3.32
C GLN A 321 -5.80 -15.73 -3.14
N GLY A 322 -5.64 -14.68 -3.97
CA GLY A 322 -6.38 -13.44 -3.82
C GLY A 322 -5.82 -12.31 -4.68
N ILE A 323 -6.21 -11.10 -4.35
CA ILE A 323 -5.80 -9.87 -5.01
C ILE A 323 -4.94 -9.06 -4.05
N PHE A 324 -3.71 -8.79 -4.46
CA PHE A 324 -2.73 -8.02 -3.70
C PHE A 324 -2.29 -6.82 -4.50
N GLY A 325 -2.06 -5.69 -3.85
CA GLY A 325 -1.52 -4.58 -4.60
C GLY A 325 -1.51 -3.25 -3.89
N GLU A 326 -1.17 -2.25 -4.68
CA GLU A 326 -1.08 -0.87 -4.27
C GLU A 326 -1.91 -0.02 -5.21
N TYR A 327 -2.74 0.85 -4.66
CA TYR A 327 -3.44 1.89 -5.38
C TYR A 327 -2.97 3.26 -4.90
N LYS A 328 -2.50 4.11 -5.82
CA LYS A 328 -2.01 5.45 -5.51
C LYS A 328 -3.02 6.49 -5.94
N TRP A 329 -3.44 7.29 -4.99
CA TRP A 329 -4.35 8.40 -5.22
C TRP A 329 -3.69 9.73 -4.92
N VAL A 330 -3.48 10.53 -5.97
CA VAL A 330 -3.06 11.92 -5.84
C VAL A 330 -4.31 12.76 -5.65
N TYR A 331 -4.57 13.17 -4.41
CA TYR A 331 -5.79 13.91 -4.12
C TYR A 331 -5.73 15.37 -4.58
N PRO A 332 -6.87 15.96 -5.02
CA PRO A 332 -6.93 17.35 -5.39
C PRO A 332 -6.72 18.27 -4.18
N SER A 333 -6.21 19.48 -4.40
CA SER A 333 -6.17 20.49 -3.34
C SER A 333 -7.58 20.97 -2.99
N GLY A 334 -7.75 21.37 -1.72
CA GLY A 334 -9.00 21.95 -1.24
C GLY A 334 -10.07 20.92 -0.84
N LEU A 335 -9.68 19.70 -0.55
CA LEU A 335 -10.57 18.73 0.09
C LEU A 335 -11.05 19.26 1.45
N PRO A 336 -12.25 18.89 1.91
CA PRO A 336 -12.68 19.24 3.26
C PRO A 336 -11.81 18.59 4.33
N SER A 337 -11.56 19.28 5.43
CA SER A 337 -10.91 18.71 6.60
C SER A 337 -11.89 17.85 7.41
N GLY A 338 -11.38 16.87 8.16
CA GLY A 338 -12.16 15.99 9.02
C GLY A 338 -11.83 14.51 8.79
N GLU A 339 -12.66 13.65 9.32
CA GLU A 339 -12.47 12.19 9.26
C GLU A 339 -13.02 11.63 7.94
N TYR A 340 -12.19 10.87 7.25
CA TYR A 340 -12.50 10.14 6.03
C TYR A 340 -12.63 8.66 6.36
N THR A 341 -13.65 8.01 5.85
CA THR A 341 -13.78 6.55 5.93
C THR A 341 -13.16 5.89 4.70
N VAL A 342 -12.41 4.82 4.93
CA VAL A 342 -11.80 4.00 3.88
C VAL A 342 -12.28 2.57 4.04
N GLU A 343 -12.82 2.02 2.98
CA GLU A 343 -13.45 0.70 2.96
C GLU A 343 -13.02 -0.07 1.70
N LEU A 344 -12.80 -1.38 1.83
CA LEU A 344 -12.83 -2.30 0.70
C LEU A 344 -14.18 -3.02 0.69
N GLU A 345 -14.95 -2.84 -0.36
CA GLU A 345 -16.15 -3.62 -0.65
C GLU A 345 -15.75 -4.82 -1.51
N ILE A 346 -15.94 -6.02 -0.99
CA ILE A 346 -15.58 -7.27 -1.65
C ILE A 346 -16.88 -8.04 -1.90
N THR A 347 -17.12 -8.41 -3.14
CA THR A 347 -18.28 -9.25 -3.50
C THR A 347 -17.77 -10.61 -3.95
N ASP A 348 -18.33 -11.67 -3.38
CA ASP A 348 -18.06 -13.02 -3.80
C ASP A 348 -18.93 -13.47 -5.00
N ILE A 349 -18.63 -14.63 -5.56
CA ILE A 349 -19.39 -15.19 -6.70
C ILE A 349 -20.83 -15.59 -6.36
N GLN A 350 -21.17 -15.72 -5.06
CA GLN A 350 -22.54 -15.99 -4.61
C GLN A 350 -23.33 -14.70 -4.39
N GLY A 351 -22.69 -13.53 -4.55
CA GLY A 351 -23.28 -12.20 -4.38
C GLY A 351 -23.31 -11.71 -2.94
N ASN A 352 -22.56 -12.33 -2.03
CA ASN A 352 -22.35 -11.80 -0.70
C ASN A 352 -21.39 -10.61 -0.76
N ALA A 353 -21.76 -9.51 -0.13
CA ALA A 353 -20.92 -8.33 -0.02
C ALA A 353 -20.37 -8.22 1.39
N PHE A 354 -19.06 -7.99 1.48
CA PHE A 354 -18.31 -7.80 2.71
C PHE A 354 -17.62 -6.45 2.69
N ILE A 355 -17.43 -5.86 3.86
CA ILE A 355 -16.75 -4.58 4.02
C ILE A 355 -15.57 -4.78 4.96
N VAL A 356 -14.37 -4.46 4.47
CA VAL A 356 -13.14 -4.38 5.26
C VAL A 356 -12.87 -2.91 5.52
N GLU A 357 -12.97 -2.49 6.77
CA GLU A 357 -12.80 -1.10 7.18
C GLU A 357 -11.35 -0.82 7.59
N HIS A 358 -10.82 0.32 7.17
CA HIS A 358 -9.60 0.91 7.70
C HIS A 358 -9.95 1.88 8.82
N GLU A 359 -9.04 2.11 9.75
CA GLU A 359 -9.21 3.19 10.73
C GLU A 359 -9.46 4.53 10.00
N PRO A 360 -10.35 5.41 10.54
CA PRO A 360 -10.63 6.69 9.91
C PRO A 360 -9.37 7.52 9.67
N VAL A 361 -9.29 8.12 8.49
CA VAL A 361 -8.15 8.95 8.08
C VAL A 361 -8.48 10.42 8.37
N GLU A 362 -7.72 11.07 9.23
CA GLU A 362 -7.93 12.47 9.56
C GLU A 362 -7.23 13.39 8.54
N MET A 363 -7.99 14.24 7.87
CA MET A 363 -7.51 15.39 7.11
C MET A 363 -7.49 16.61 8.02
N LYS A 364 -6.30 17.12 8.35
CA LYS A 364 -6.11 18.19 9.36
C LYS A 364 -6.71 19.53 8.93
N GLN A 365 -7.32 20.24 9.88
CA GLN A 365 -7.94 21.55 9.62
C GLN A 365 -6.91 22.67 9.44
N TRP A 366 -5.80 22.60 10.16
CA TRP A 366 -4.70 23.55 10.11
C TRP A 366 -3.42 22.83 9.78
N GLY A 367 -2.55 23.50 9.05
CA GLY A 367 -1.22 23.00 8.74
C GLY A 367 -0.36 24.12 8.17
N VAL A 368 0.86 24.25 8.65
CA VAL A 368 1.85 25.20 8.14
C VAL A 368 3.03 24.45 7.53
N ALA A 369 3.55 24.94 6.43
CA ALA A 369 4.88 24.55 5.95
C ALA A 369 5.73 25.80 5.81
N ILE A 370 7.00 25.68 6.23
CA ILE A 370 8.02 26.69 5.98
C ILE A 370 9.09 26.12 5.06
N ASN A 371 9.30 26.77 3.94
CA ASN A 371 10.26 26.35 2.94
C ASN A 371 11.24 27.49 2.60
N HIS A 372 12.38 27.14 2.07
CA HIS A 372 13.23 28.08 1.38
C HIS A 372 12.66 28.32 -0.04
N ARG A 373 12.42 29.58 -0.41
CA ARG A 373 11.75 29.91 -1.68
C ARG A 373 12.50 29.47 -2.94
N GLN A 374 13.80 29.18 -2.82
CA GLN A 374 14.64 28.82 -3.97
C GLN A 374 14.88 27.30 -4.07
N ASP A 375 14.08 26.48 -3.42
CA ASP A 375 14.20 25.00 -3.39
C ASP A 375 15.64 24.51 -3.05
N ARG A 376 16.32 25.24 -2.20
CA ARG A 376 17.65 24.88 -1.66
C ARG A 376 17.67 25.10 -0.16
N ASN A 377 18.38 24.23 0.52
CA ASN A 377 18.60 24.36 1.95
C ASN A 377 19.98 24.96 2.27
N VAL A 378 20.47 25.85 1.40
CA VAL A 378 21.76 26.49 1.57
C VAL A 378 21.65 27.99 1.39
N GLU A 379 22.18 28.75 2.34
CA GLU A 379 22.35 30.18 2.24
C GLU A 379 23.82 30.59 2.42
N TYR A 380 24.21 31.63 1.69
CA TYR A 380 25.60 32.07 1.62
C TYR A 380 25.77 33.36 2.38
N VAL A 381 26.73 33.38 3.31
CA VAL A 381 27.02 34.53 4.16
C VAL A 381 28.45 35.01 3.97
N ALA A 382 28.58 36.33 3.78
CA ALA A 382 29.90 36.99 3.69
C ALA A 382 30.17 37.82 4.94
N PRO A 383 31.45 37.99 5.35
CA PRO A 383 31.83 38.80 6.49
C PRO A 383 31.34 40.24 6.39
N GLY A 384 30.63 40.73 7.41
CA GLY A 384 30.09 42.08 7.50
C GLY A 384 28.93 42.40 6.56
N GLU A 385 28.48 41.46 5.76
CA GLU A 385 27.38 41.65 4.77
C GLU A 385 26.04 41.23 5.31
N THR A 386 25.02 41.77 4.70
CA THR A 386 23.61 41.46 4.98
C THR A 386 23.05 40.57 3.87
N THR A 387 22.62 39.38 4.24
CA THR A 387 22.05 38.40 3.32
C THR A 387 20.54 38.30 3.57
N PRO A 388 19.68 38.55 2.55
CA PRO A 388 18.27 38.29 2.62
C PRO A 388 18.01 36.79 2.33
N VAL A 389 17.38 36.09 3.26
CA VAL A 389 16.94 34.69 3.12
C VAL A 389 15.47 34.68 2.75
N PRO A 390 15.12 34.36 1.50
CA PRO A 390 13.73 34.36 1.05
C PRO A 390 13.03 33.07 1.52
N LEU A 391 12.06 33.24 2.40
CA LEU A 391 11.25 32.14 2.92
C LEU A 391 9.91 32.04 2.17
N GLN A 392 9.26 30.91 2.32
CA GLN A 392 7.88 30.69 1.89
C GLN A 392 7.11 30.02 3.02
N LEU A 393 6.00 30.60 3.40
CA LEU A 393 5.02 30.02 4.30
C LEU A 393 3.81 29.57 3.49
N VAL A 394 3.36 28.35 3.73
CA VAL A 394 2.21 27.76 3.04
C VAL A 394 1.19 27.30 4.08
N HIS A 395 -0.07 27.69 3.88
CA HIS A 395 -1.19 27.14 4.64
C HIS A 395 -1.65 25.81 4.02
N ARG A 396 -1.29 24.70 4.63
CA ARG A 396 -1.65 23.35 4.13
C ARG A 396 -3.07 22.92 4.51
N GLY A 397 -3.67 23.56 5.52
CA GLY A 397 -4.96 23.17 6.07
C GLY A 397 -6.16 23.53 5.19
N ASP A 398 -7.33 23.54 5.82
CA ASP A 398 -8.63 23.77 5.19
C ASP A 398 -8.79 25.20 4.68
N SER A 399 -9.41 25.37 3.52
CA SER A 399 -9.63 26.67 2.87
C SER A 399 -10.57 27.60 3.65
N SER A 400 -11.33 27.10 4.61
CA SER A 400 -12.20 27.88 5.49
C SER A 400 -11.53 28.37 6.76
N LYS A 401 -10.28 27.97 6.99
CA LYS A 401 -9.53 28.24 8.24
C LYS A 401 -8.49 29.33 8.01
N SER A 402 -8.27 30.13 9.04
CA SER A 402 -7.19 31.12 9.09
C SER A 402 -6.31 30.88 10.30
N MET A 403 -5.03 31.27 10.19
CA MET A 403 -4.07 31.16 11.27
C MET A 403 -3.07 32.32 11.25
N SER A 404 -2.56 32.68 12.41
CA SER A 404 -1.41 33.57 12.57
C SER A 404 -0.14 32.75 12.69
N ILE A 405 0.95 33.24 12.12
CA ILE A 405 2.25 32.55 12.13
C ILE A 405 3.29 33.42 12.83
N GLU A 406 3.95 32.87 13.82
CA GLU A 406 5.15 33.45 14.41
C GLU A 406 6.38 32.68 13.90
N LEU A 407 7.40 33.42 13.45
CA LEU A 407 8.67 32.83 13.03
C LEU A 407 9.72 33.01 14.12
N GLU A 408 10.37 31.94 14.49
CA GLU A 408 11.41 31.92 15.51
C GLU A 408 12.72 31.33 14.94
N LEU A 409 13.83 31.98 15.22
CA LEU A 409 15.14 31.39 14.97
C LEU A 409 15.54 30.52 16.17
N LEU A 410 15.67 29.21 15.96
CA LEU A 410 16.04 28.27 17.01
C LEU A 410 17.54 28.20 17.27
N THR A 411 18.35 28.53 16.25
CA THR A 411 19.80 28.50 16.32
C THR A 411 20.34 29.77 17.00
N ASP A 412 21.13 29.61 18.03
CA ASP A 412 21.86 30.73 18.65
C ASP A 412 23.08 31.10 17.79
N LEU A 413 22.96 32.18 17.02
CA LEU A 413 24.03 32.72 16.20
C LEU A 413 25.04 33.57 16.99
N GLY A 414 24.73 33.89 18.25
CA GLY A 414 25.53 34.77 19.09
C GLY A 414 25.24 36.27 18.87
N SER A 415 25.70 37.11 19.81
CA SER A 415 25.35 38.53 19.85
C SER A 415 26.00 39.42 18.77
N SER A 416 26.87 38.87 17.95
CA SER A 416 27.54 39.60 16.85
C SER A 416 26.74 39.54 15.53
N TRP A 417 25.73 38.68 15.46
CA TRP A 417 24.81 38.59 14.34
C TRP A 417 23.60 39.48 14.58
N LEU A 418 23.12 40.12 13.51
CA LEU A 418 21.80 40.78 13.51
C LEU A 418 20.88 39.96 12.63
N VAL A 419 19.73 39.54 13.22
CA VAL A 419 18.75 38.73 12.54
C VAL A 419 17.38 39.40 12.70
N GLU A 420 16.71 39.68 11.59
CA GLU A 420 15.44 40.39 11.58
C GLU A 420 14.50 39.75 10.56
N PHE A 421 13.28 39.44 10.98
CA PHE A 421 12.19 39.11 10.06
C PHE A 421 11.55 40.41 9.57
N ASP A 422 11.11 40.44 8.32
CA ASP A 422 10.47 41.60 7.68
C ASP A 422 9.10 41.97 8.32
N SER A 423 8.48 41.03 9.06
CA SER A 423 7.29 41.27 9.86
C SER A 423 7.50 40.80 11.31
N PRO A 424 8.00 41.66 12.22
CA PRO A 424 8.22 41.28 13.60
C PRO A 424 6.93 41.06 14.42
N GLY A 425 5.75 41.35 13.86
CA GLY A 425 4.45 41.10 14.45
C GLY A 425 3.79 39.81 14.01
N GLY A 426 4.52 38.98 13.28
CA GLY A 426 3.98 37.74 12.70
C GLY A 426 3.31 37.92 11.35
N TYR A 427 2.75 36.84 10.84
CA TYR A 427 2.12 36.73 9.52
C TYR A 427 0.72 36.15 9.65
N GLU A 428 -0.17 36.45 8.72
CA GLU A 428 -1.51 35.88 8.69
C GLU A 428 -1.74 35.13 7.38
N LEU A 429 -2.14 33.86 7.49
CA LEU A 429 -2.63 33.04 6.39
C LEU A 429 -4.14 32.88 6.57
N ASN A 430 -4.92 33.41 5.61
CA ASN A 430 -6.37 33.54 5.79
C ASN A 430 -7.15 32.34 5.28
N SER A 431 -6.52 31.48 4.50
CA SER A 431 -7.19 30.35 3.84
C SER A 431 -6.20 29.25 3.49
N GLY A 432 -6.63 28.00 3.55
CA GLY A 432 -5.84 26.90 3.03
C GLY A 432 -5.43 27.12 1.58
N GLY A 433 -4.18 26.86 1.27
CA GLY A 433 -3.55 27.17 -0.02
C GLY A 433 -2.94 28.56 -0.12
N ASP A 434 -3.12 29.44 0.88
CA ASP A 434 -2.44 30.74 0.91
C ASP A 434 -0.92 30.59 1.04
N ILE A 435 -0.20 31.42 0.29
CA ILE A 435 1.25 31.46 0.28
C ILE A 435 1.72 32.87 0.62
N LEU A 436 2.61 32.98 1.61
CA LEU A 436 3.34 34.20 1.91
C LEU A 436 4.83 34.00 1.71
N ASN A 437 5.51 35.10 1.40
CA ASN A 437 6.94 35.09 1.12
C ASN A 437 7.71 36.00 2.10
N PRO A 438 7.88 35.61 3.37
CA PRO A 438 8.68 36.35 4.32
C PRO A 438 10.13 36.44 3.92
N ILE A 439 10.81 37.46 4.44
CA ILE A 439 12.26 37.61 4.30
C ILE A 439 12.89 37.64 5.70
N LEU A 440 13.79 36.68 5.92
CA LEU A 440 14.71 36.75 7.06
C LEU A 440 15.97 37.47 6.60
N THR A 441 16.33 38.56 7.27
CA THR A 441 17.56 39.29 7.00
C THR A 441 18.60 38.91 8.01
N ILE A 442 19.73 38.39 7.53
CA ILE A 442 20.87 37.99 8.37
C ILE A 442 22.04 38.90 8.07
N THR A 443 22.52 39.67 9.05
CA THR A 443 23.77 40.42 8.92
C THR A 443 24.86 39.66 9.66
N ALA A 444 25.86 39.20 8.92
CA ALA A 444 26.97 38.44 9.46
C ALA A 444 28.02 39.36 10.11
N PRO A 445 28.72 38.90 11.15
CA PRO A 445 29.88 39.65 11.71
C PRO A 445 31.05 39.65 10.74
N ASP A 446 32.00 40.58 10.96
CA ASP A 446 33.25 40.65 10.17
C ASP A 446 34.12 39.39 10.28
N ASP A 447 33.98 38.63 11.38
CA ASP A 447 34.70 37.39 11.61
C ASP A 447 33.71 36.24 11.75
N LEU A 448 33.69 35.34 10.75
CA LEU A 448 32.84 34.15 10.69
C LEU A 448 33.45 32.93 11.41
N THR A 449 34.59 33.09 12.10
CA THR A 449 35.26 31.99 12.79
C THR A 449 34.39 31.48 13.95
N GLY A 450 34.03 30.18 13.91
CA GLY A 450 33.22 29.55 14.97
C GLY A 450 31.72 29.84 14.88
N THR A 451 31.26 30.41 13.77
CA THR A 451 29.82 30.54 13.48
C THR A 451 29.19 29.18 13.19
N PRO A 452 27.90 29.00 13.47
CA PRO A 452 27.18 27.81 13.08
C PRO A 452 27.22 27.59 11.55
N ASP A 453 27.30 26.33 11.15
CA ASP A 453 27.21 25.94 9.74
C ASP A 453 25.76 25.68 9.31
N ARG A 454 24.78 25.87 10.22
CA ARG A 454 23.39 25.61 10.00
C ARG A 454 22.50 26.50 10.85
N ILE A 455 21.37 26.94 10.31
CA ILE A 455 20.30 27.62 11.04
C ILE A 455 19.01 26.83 10.97
N GLU A 456 18.23 26.91 12.04
CA GLU A 456 16.91 26.32 12.14
C GLU A 456 15.89 27.43 12.40
N ILE A 457 14.87 27.50 11.56
CA ILE A 457 13.78 28.49 11.62
C ILE A 457 12.50 27.73 11.85
N ARG A 458 11.80 28.03 12.94
CA ARG A 458 10.51 27.44 13.24
C ARG A 458 9.39 28.38 12.89
N ALA A 459 8.38 27.89 12.20
CA ALA A 459 7.08 28.51 12.03
C ALA A 459 6.10 27.90 13.06
N VAL A 460 5.52 28.73 13.89
CA VAL A 460 4.47 28.33 14.86
C VAL A 460 3.16 28.91 14.38
N ALA A 461 2.19 28.03 14.09
CA ALA A 461 0.85 28.42 13.67
C ALA A 461 -0.09 28.44 14.86
N GLU A 462 -0.81 29.56 15.04
CA GLU A 462 -1.83 29.73 16.06
C GLU A 462 -3.17 30.07 15.42
N ALA A 463 -4.26 29.53 15.98
CA ALA A 463 -5.61 29.83 15.55
C ALA A 463 -6.52 30.14 16.75
N ASP A 464 -7.54 30.95 16.52
CA ASP A 464 -8.59 31.19 17.52
C ASP A 464 -9.55 29.99 17.54
N ILE A 465 -9.45 29.19 18.59
CA ILE A 465 -10.37 28.09 18.86
C ILE A 465 -11.26 28.48 20.04
N GLU A 466 -12.52 28.75 19.76
CA GLU A 466 -13.54 29.16 20.76
C GLU A 466 -13.15 30.42 21.60
N GLY A 467 -12.42 31.35 20.99
CA GLY A 467 -11.95 32.58 21.65
C GLY A 467 -10.63 32.43 22.42
N VAL A 468 -9.90 31.35 22.18
CA VAL A 468 -8.56 31.10 22.76
C VAL A 468 -7.56 30.90 21.63
N GLU A 469 -6.51 31.72 21.60
CA GLU A 469 -5.37 31.48 20.72
C GLU A 469 -4.66 30.21 21.14
N THR A 470 -4.56 29.26 20.22
CA THR A 470 -4.01 27.92 20.46
C THR A 470 -3.03 27.57 19.35
N VAL A 471 -1.87 27.03 19.71
CA VAL A 471 -0.94 26.46 18.73
C VAL A 471 -1.60 25.26 18.08
N VAL A 472 -1.76 25.30 16.78
CA VAL A 472 -2.47 24.29 15.99
C VAL A 472 -1.53 23.45 15.10
N ASP A 473 -0.35 24.01 14.76
CA ASP A 473 0.68 23.29 14.00
C ASP A 473 2.03 24.01 14.14
N GLN A 474 3.12 23.33 13.78
CA GLN A 474 4.44 23.91 13.69
C GLN A 474 5.31 23.16 12.68
N ASP A 475 6.21 23.88 12.02
CA ASP A 475 7.16 23.29 11.08
C ASP A 475 8.54 23.94 11.22
N VAL A 476 9.60 23.22 10.86
CA VAL A 476 10.99 23.67 11.04
C VAL A 476 11.75 23.53 9.75
N LEU A 477 12.21 24.67 9.24
CA LEU A 477 13.15 24.73 8.12
C LEU A 477 14.59 24.72 8.64
N THR A 478 15.39 23.82 8.11
CA THR A 478 16.84 23.78 8.35
C THR A 478 17.58 24.25 7.11
N LEU A 479 18.46 25.27 7.27
CA LEU A 479 19.28 25.83 6.21
C LEU A 479 20.76 25.71 6.58
N ASP A 480 21.58 25.23 5.67
CA ASP A 480 23.03 25.26 5.80
C ASP A 480 23.56 26.68 5.49
N LEU A 481 24.51 27.16 6.27
CA LEU A 481 25.17 28.44 6.06
C LEU A 481 26.57 28.23 5.48
N GLU A 482 26.73 28.56 4.21
CA GLU A 482 28.01 28.50 3.52
C GLU A 482 28.74 29.83 3.62
N LYS A 483 30.01 29.78 4.07
CA LYS A 483 30.86 30.95 4.17
C LYS A 483 31.44 31.30 2.80
N LEU A 484 31.13 32.50 2.33
CA LEU A 484 31.54 32.93 1.00
C LEU A 484 33.04 33.24 0.90
N GLU A 485 33.65 32.60 -0.07
CA GLU A 485 34.88 33.09 -0.70
C GLU A 485 34.53 33.90 -1.97
N VAL A 486 35.48 34.67 -2.52
CA VAL A 486 35.28 35.51 -3.72
C VAL A 486 34.63 34.71 -4.86
N TYR A 487 35.14 33.51 -5.07
CA TYR A 487 34.57 32.51 -5.97
C TYR A 487 34.30 31.22 -5.19
N GLN A 488 33.18 30.58 -5.48
CA GLN A 488 32.75 29.32 -4.86
C GLN A 488 32.38 28.32 -5.94
N PRO A 489 32.37 27.00 -5.65
CA PRO A 489 31.75 26.03 -6.56
C PRO A 489 30.29 26.40 -6.81
N PRO A 490 29.82 26.52 -8.07
CA PRO A 490 28.44 26.87 -8.32
C PRO A 490 27.48 25.79 -7.79
N ASP A 491 26.29 26.20 -7.33
CA ASP A 491 25.23 25.24 -7.08
C ASP A 491 24.50 24.95 -8.40
N VAL A 492 24.24 23.66 -8.66
CA VAL A 492 23.75 23.19 -9.96
C VAL A 492 22.63 22.20 -9.75
N SER A 493 21.50 22.43 -10.43
CA SER A 493 20.40 21.49 -10.47
C SER A 493 19.90 21.24 -11.89
N ILE A 494 19.32 20.05 -12.12
CA ILE A 494 18.70 19.68 -13.38
C ILE A 494 17.25 19.30 -13.10
N TRP A 495 16.35 19.87 -13.87
CA TRP A 495 14.91 19.75 -13.71
C TRP A 495 14.25 19.23 -15.00
N ASP A 496 13.00 18.78 -14.88
CA ASP A 496 12.15 18.59 -16.06
C ASP A 496 11.82 19.91 -16.77
N GLU A 497 11.17 19.79 -17.92
CA GLU A 497 10.81 20.96 -18.75
C GLU A 497 9.87 21.95 -18.03
N ASP A 498 9.03 21.44 -17.14
CA ASP A 498 8.04 22.23 -16.39
C ASP A 498 8.61 22.80 -15.08
N HIS A 499 9.86 22.49 -14.73
CA HIS A 499 10.56 22.89 -13.50
C HIS A 499 9.85 22.36 -12.21
N GLU A 500 9.24 21.18 -12.31
CA GLU A 500 8.49 20.58 -11.20
C GLU A 500 9.27 19.43 -10.51
N VAL A 501 10.02 18.65 -11.29
CA VAL A 501 10.71 17.45 -10.79
C VAL A 501 12.22 17.60 -10.95
N PRO A 502 13.00 17.66 -9.87
CA PRO A 502 14.45 17.68 -9.93
C PRO A 502 15.01 16.29 -10.31
N PHE A 503 16.00 16.28 -11.20
CA PHE A 503 16.70 15.07 -11.65
C PHE A 503 18.12 14.95 -11.10
N ALA A 504 18.70 16.06 -10.72
CA ALA A 504 19.96 16.15 -10.00
C ALA A 504 20.01 17.48 -9.26
N ASN A 505 20.64 17.49 -8.10
CA ASN A 505 20.85 18.69 -7.31
C ASN A 505 22.18 18.58 -6.56
N SER A 506 23.10 19.52 -6.76
CA SER A 506 24.43 19.49 -6.14
C SER A 506 24.42 19.81 -4.66
N SER A 507 23.47 20.59 -4.19
CA SER A 507 23.31 20.92 -2.77
C SER A 507 22.61 19.80 -1.98
N ARG A 508 21.93 18.86 -2.66
CA ARG A 508 21.26 17.70 -2.06
C ARG A 508 21.57 16.42 -2.85
N PRO A 509 22.82 15.99 -2.92
CA PRO A 509 23.22 14.87 -3.78
C PRO A 509 22.63 13.53 -3.34
N ASP A 510 22.20 13.39 -2.08
CA ASP A 510 21.64 12.16 -1.51
C ASP A 510 20.11 12.05 -1.70
N ASP A 511 19.43 13.16 -2.02
CA ASP A 511 17.97 13.18 -2.16
C ASP A 511 17.48 12.61 -3.50
N ILE A 512 18.37 12.55 -4.50
CA ILE A 512 18.00 12.14 -5.86
C ILE A 512 18.96 11.05 -6.34
N ASP A 513 18.45 9.84 -6.57
CA ASP A 513 19.26 8.76 -7.15
C ASP A 513 19.53 9.04 -8.65
N PRO A 514 20.77 9.35 -9.06
CA PRO A 514 21.11 9.61 -10.46
C PRO A 514 20.95 8.37 -11.37
N ASN A 515 20.78 7.19 -10.80
CA ASN A 515 20.60 5.94 -11.55
C ASN A 515 19.14 5.69 -11.96
N ILE A 516 18.19 6.42 -11.37
CA ILE A 516 16.78 6.35 -11.81
C ILE A 516 16.67 6.94 -13.22
N PRO A 517 16.33 6.13 -14.25
CA PRO A 517 16.34 6.62 -15.61
C PRO A 517 15.15 7.57 -15.88
N ARG A 518 15.44 8.64 -16.64
CA ARG A 518 14.43 9.52 -17.21
C ARG A 518 14.16 9.12 -18.67
N TYR A 519 12.90 8.95 -18.98
CA TYR A 519 12.50 8.49 -20.31
C TYR A 519 12.61 9.62 -21.32
N VAL A 520 13.30 9.35 -22.42
CA VAL A 520 13.52 10.31 -23.51
C VAL A 520 13.13 9.69 -24.85
N GLU A 521 12.51 10.50 -25.71
CA GLU A 521 12.14 10.06 -27.06
C GLU A 521 13.38 9.90 -27.96
N ASP A 522 13.46 8.75 -28.64
CA ASP A 522 14.55 8.47 -29.56
C ASP A 522 14.58 9.47 -30.74
N ASN A 523 15.76 9.90 -31.11
CA ASN A 523 16.01 10.81 -32.24
C ASN A 523 15.25 12.14 -32.22
N GLN A 524 14.73 12.55 -31.06
CA GLN A 524 14.11 13.86 -30.81
C GLN A 524 14.88 14.64 -29.77
N PHE A 525 14.73 15.95 -29.75
CA PHE A 525 15.22 16.77 -28.66
C PHE A 525 14.22 16.70 -27.52
N ASN A 526 14.69 16.27 -26.35
CA ASN A 526 13.97 16.28 -25.09
C ASN A 526 14.54 17.43 -24.27
N THR A 527 13.69 18.26 -23.73
CA THR A 527 14.08 19.47 -23.00
C THR A 527 14.17 19.18 -21.51
N PHE A 528 15.24 19.63 -20.91
CA PHE A 528 15.45 19.71 -19.46
C PHE A 528 15.83 21.15 -19.12
N LEU A 529 15.74 21.54 -17.86
CA LEU A 529 16.24 22.81 -17.36
C LEU A 529 17.50 22.55 -16.55
N LEU A 530 18.57 23.28 -16.89
CA LEU A 530 19.81 23.34 -16.12
C LEU A 530 19.83 24.68 -15.39
N GLU A 531 19.78 24.63 -14.08
CA GLU A 531 19.85 25.79 -13.22
C GLU A 531 21.26 25.91 -12.64
N ILE A 532 21.88 27.08 -12.76
CA ILE A 532 23.21 27.39 -12.23
C ILE A 532 23.07 28.60 -11.33
N PHE A 533 23.48 28.46 -10.09
CA PHE A 533 23.49 29.51 -9.10
C PHE A 533 24.92 29.91 -8.73
N ASN A 534 25.20 31.20 -8.79
CA ASN A 534 26.49 31.75 -8.34
C ASN A 534 26.50 31.85 -6.81
N THR A 535 27.20 30.94 -6.17
CA THR A 535 27.40 30.88 -4.72
C THR A 535 28.53 31.80 -4.24
N GLY A 536 29.32 32.31 -5.15
CA GLY A 536 30.44 33.20 -4.85
C GLY A 536 30.00 34.61 -4.47
N PHE A 537 30.90 35.32 -3.81
CA PHE A 537 30.67 36.68 -3.32
C PHE A 537 30.82 37.76 -4.42
N ASP A 538 31.40 37.41 -5.58
CA ASP A 538 31.57 38.34 -6.72
C ASP A 538 30.89 37.76 -7.98
N THR A 539 30.76 38.61 -8.98
CA THR A 539 30.27 38.19 -10.31
C THR A 539 31.22 37.17 -10.92
N ASP A 540 30.70 36.04 -11.34
CA ASP A 540 31.47 34.99 -12.01
C ASP A 540 30.85 34.63 -13.38
N THR A 541 31.66 34.02 -14.22
CA THR A 541 31.23 33.35 -15.44
C THR A 541 31.46 31.85 -15.31
N PHE A 542 30.55 31.07 -15.80
CA PHE A 542 30.65 29.62 -15.67
C PHE A 542 30.84 28.95 -17.04
N ARG A 543 31.50 27.80 -17.02
CA ARG A 543 31.64 26.92 -18.18
C ARG A 543 31.01 25.59 -17.86
N VAL A 544 30.16 25.12 -18.77
CA VAL A 544 29.53 23.80 -18.66
C VAL A 544 30.28 22.83 -19.57
N ASP A 545 30.92 21.83 -18.99
CA ASP A 545 31.52 20.71 -19.68
C ASP A 545 30.58 19.50 -19.59
N VAL A 546 30.43 18.79 -20.72
CA VAL A 546 29.61 17.58 -20.78
C VAL A 546 30.50 16.36 -20.76
N LEU A 547 30.81 15.88 -19.54
CA LEU A 547 31.75 14.77 -19.31
C LEU A 547 31.23 13.45 -19.93
N GLN A 548 29.91 13.22 -19.80
CA GLN A 548 29.25 12.05 -20.40
C GLN A 548 28.00 12.49 -21.15
N ARG A 549 27.82 12.02 -22.38
CA ARG A 549 26.73 12.45 -23.28
C ARG A 549 25.68 11.37 -23.55
N ALA A 550 25.80 10.19 -22.94
CA ALA A 550 24.91 9.05 -23.21
C ALA A 550 24.67 8.80 -24.73
N LYS A 551 25.66 8.98 -25.58
CA LYS A 551 25.55 8.94 -27.05
C LYS A 551 24.49 9.92 -27.61
N SER A 552 24.30 11.06 -26.97
CA SER A 552 23.34 12.08 -27.34
C SER A 552 24.01 13.34 -27.88
N ILE A 553 23.23 14.06 -28.70
CA ILE A 553 23.58 15.45 -29.10
C ILE A 553 23.02 16.37 -28.02
N ILE A 554 23.87 17.20 -27.47
CA ILE A 554 23.52 18.19 -26.45
C ILE A 554 23.47 19.59 -27.08
N GLN A 555 22.45 20.37 -26.73
CA GLN A 555 22.33 21.78 -27.09
C GLN A 555 21.85 22.56 -25.88
N ILE A 556 22.51 23.66 -25.60
CA ILE A 556 22.17 24.55 -24.49
C ILE A 556 21.64 25.88 -25.07
N TYR A 557 20.56 26.39 -24.49
CA TYR A 557 19.96 27.66 -24.82
C TYR A 557 19.76 28.47 -23.55
N ASP A 558 19.95 29.75 -23.63
CA ASP A 558 19.48 30.66 -22.61
C ASP A 558 17.93 30.59 -22.56
N ASN A 559 17.38 30.35 -21.37
CA ASN A 559 15.95 30.14 -21.24
C ASN A 559 15.13 31.40 -21.49
N ASP A 560 15.65 32.55 -21.11
CA ASP A 560 14.96 33.85 -21.18
C ASP A 560 15.02 34.44 -22.57
N SER A 561 16.20 34.50 -23.19
CA SER A 561 16.38 35.04 -24.54
C SER A 561 16.05 34.03 -25.65
N GLY A 562 16.14 32.74 -25.36
CA GLY A 562 16.03 31.67 -26.33
C GLY A 562 17.24 31.56 -27.27
N GLU A 563 18.33 32.30 -27.00
CA GLU A 563 19.56 32.22 -27.78
C GLU A 563 20.31 30.94 -27.51
N ARG A 564 20.86 30.34 -28.57
CA ARG A 564 21.67 29.15 -28.43
C ARG A 564 23.08 29.48 -27.97
N ILE A 565 23.50 28.88 -26.86
CA ILE A 565 24.87 28.91 -26.40
C ILE A 565 25.65 27.84 -27.19
N LEU A 566 26.71 28.28 -27.89
CA LEU A 566 27.51 27.39 -28.71
C LEU A 566 28.65 26.79 -27.88
N GLU A 567 28.94 25.53 -28.14
CA GLU A 567 30.14 24.88 -27.63
C GLU A 567 31.37 25.54 -28.23
N ASP A 568 32.31 25.99 -27.39
CA ASP A 568 33.56 26.63 -27.85
C ASP A 568 34.44 25.57 -28.53
N ALA A 569 34.93 25.89 -29.71
CA ALA A 569 35.77 24.98 -30.47
C ALA A 569 37.19 24.80 -29.91
N GLY A 570 37.58 25.65 -28.96
CA GLY A 570 38.90 25.63 -28.34
C GLY A 570 39.01 24.71 -27.15
N ASP A 571 37.99 24.71 -26.28
CA ASP A 571 37.97 23.94 -25.04
C ASP A 571 36.81 22.91 -24.98
N GLY A 572 35.84 22.97 -25.88
CA GLY A 572 34.74 22.03 -25.92
C GLY A 572 33.66 22.26 -24.86
N THR A 573 33.68 23.42 -24.20
CA THR A 573 32.71 23.77 -23.16
C THR A 573 31.69 24.81 -23.61
N PHE A 574 30.58 24.95 -22.90
CA PHE A 574 29.58 25.99 -23.12
C PHE A 574 29.84 27.14 -22.15
N HIS A 575 30.11 28.34 -22.67
CA HIS A 575 30.39 29.51 -21.84
C HIS A 575 29.08 30.23 -21.50
N ILE A 576 28.76 30.27 -20.20
CA ILE A 576 27.56 30.91 -19.68
C ILE A 576 27.88 32.40 -19.43
N PRO A 577 26.91 33.32 -19.69
CA PRO A 577 27.09 34.72 -19.37
C PRO A 577 27.43 34.94 -17.90
N ALA A 578 28.00 36.12 -17.59
CA ALA A 578 28.34 36.47 -16.23
C ALA A 578 27.06 36.49 -15.36
N LEU A 579 27.14 35.79 -14.23
CA LEU A 579 26.15 35.80 -13.18
C LEU A 579 26.60 36.69 -12.04
N GLU A 580 25.75 37.62 -11.66
CA GLU A 580 25.98 38.42 -10.46
C GLU A 580 26.00 37.50 -9.23
N ARG A 581 26.56 37.98 -8.13
CA ARG A 581 26.54 37.27 -6.86
C ARG A 581 25.11 36.88 -6.50
N HIS A 582 24.90 35.67 -5.98
CA HIS A 582 23.60 35.15 -5.54
C HIS A 582 22.52 35.21 -6.61
N SER A 583 22.90 35.19 -7.87
CA SER A 583 21.94 35.11 -8.98
C SER A 583 21.92 33.71 -9.60
N THR A 584 20.75 33.39 -10.14
CA THR A 584 20.48 32.12 -10.81
C THR A 584 20.31 32.34 -12.31
N GLN A 585 20.88 31.44 -13.12
CA GLN A 585 20.61 31.35 -14.55
C GLN A 585 19.95 30.01 -14.86
N VAL A 586 18.79 30.07 -15.45
CA VAL A 586 18.11 28.88 -15.98
C VAL A 586 18.39 28.74 -17.47
N LEU A 587 18.85 27.56 -17.87
CA LEU A 587 19.22 27.23 -19.24
C LEU A 587 18.34 26.07 -19.73
N ARG A 588 17.88 26.13 -20.96
CA ARG A 588 17.27 24.95 -21.60
C ARG A 588 18.35 23.99 -22.08
N PHE A 589 18.35 22.81 -21.53
CA PHE A 589 19.30 21.76 -21.80
C PHE A 589 18.61 20.68 -22.65
N ASN A 590 18.84 20.72 -23.94
CA ASN A 590 18.20 19.87 -24.90
C ASN A 590 19.06 18.64 -25.23
N VAL A 591 18.49 17.47 -25.05
CA VAL A 591 19.13 16.17 -25.26
C VAL A 591 18.46 15.44 -26.40
N LYS A 592 19.22 15.10 -27.45
CA LYS A 592 18.75 14.27 -28.54
C LYS A 592 19.54 12.96 -28.56
N PRO A 593 18.98 11.83 -28.09
CA PRO A 593 19.62 10.55 -28.13
C PRO A 593 19.93 10.07 -29.55
N SER A 594 20.96 9.24 -29.68
CA SER A 594 21.30 8.59 -30.93
C SER A 594 20.17 7.64 -31.39
N SER A 595 19.89 7.63 -32.67
CA SER A 595 18.96 6.68 -33.29
C SER A 595 19.61 5.33 -33.63
N ASP A 596 20.88 5.16 -33.34
CA ASP A 596 21.59 3.92 -33.58
C ASP A 596 21.16 2.84 -32.59
N ARG A 597 20.59 1.74 -33.10
CA ARG A 597 20.09 0.63 -32.28
C ARG A 597 21.21 -0.21 -31.66
N GLU A 598 22.44 -0.04 -32.09
CA GLU A 598 23.61 -0.69 -31.48
C GLU A 598 24.08 0.08 -30.22
N ASP A 599 23.67 1.33 -30.06
CA ASP A 599 23.96 2.11 -28.85
C ASP A 599 23.09 1.64 -27.65
N PRO A 600 23.62 1.72 -26.41
CA PRO A 600 22.87 1.35 -25.24
C PRO A 600 21.57 2.17 -25.09
N ASP A 601 20.48 1.52 -24.68
CA ASP A 601 19.20 2.18 -24.45
C ASP A 601 19.22 3.05 -23.18
N ILE A 602 20.08 2.74 -22.22
CA ILE A 602 20.27 3.47 -20.96
C ILE A 602 21.67 4.06 -20.95
N GLY A 603 21.79 5.31 -20.58
CA GLY A 603 23.08 5.99 -20.45
C GLY A 603 23.03 7.18 -19.51
N MET A 604 24.16 7.48 -18.88
CA MET A 604 24.32 8.61 -17.97
C MET A 604 24.73 9.86 -18.77
N ILE A 605 24.12 10.99 -18.41
CA ILE A 605 24.57 12.34 -18.77
C ILE A 605 25.20 12.93 -17.53
N GLU A 606 26.42 13.39 -17.65
CA GLU A 606 27.20 13.97 -16.56
C GLU A 606 27.74 15.33 -17.02
N LEU A 607 27.46 16.35 -16.21
CA LEU A 607 27.86 17.73 -16.44
C LEU A 607 28.81 18.18 -15.34
N GLU A 608 29.84 18.91 -15.72
CA GLU A 608 30.70 19.65 -14.79
C GLU A 608 30.53 21.15 -15.07
N VAL A 609 30.15 21.91 -14.04
CA VAL A 609 30.07 23.37 -14.12
C VAL A 609 31.27 23.96 -13.39
N ILE A 610 32.04 24.77 -14.10
CA ILE A 610 33.38 25.25 -13.66
C ILE A 610 33.31 26.77 -13.55
N SER A 611 33.72 27.31 -12.40
CA SER A 611 33.97 28.75 -12.23
C SER A 611 35.11 29.23 -13.15
N SER A 612 34.88 30.30 -13.89
CA SER A 612 35.98 30.93 -14.67
C SER A 612 36.88 31.80 -13.84
N GLY A 613 36.36 32.32 -12.71
CA GLY A 613 37.18 33.08 -11.74
C GLY A 613 38.19 32.21 -11.02
N ASN A 614 37.84 30.93 -10.75
CA ASN A 614 38.77 29.96 -10.20
C ASN A 614 38.43 28.54 -10.74
N ALA A 615 39.16 28.08 -11.74
CA ALA A 615 38.93 26.80 -12.40
C ALA A 615 39.08 25.53 -11.53
N SER A 616 39.57 25.66 -10.29
CA SER A 616 39.57 24.57 -9.31
C SER A 616 38.19 24.37 -8.68
N LEU A 617 37.34 25.40 -8.73
CA LEU A 617 35.98 25.40 -8.18
C LEU A 617 35.01 24.92 -9.23
N ARG A 618 34.48 23.73 -9.02
CA ARG A 618 33.62 23.04 -9.98
C ARG A 618 32.59 22.18 -9.24
N THR A 619 31.46 21.98 -9.89
CA THR A 619 30.38 21.13 -9.40
C THR A 619 29.98 20.14 -10.50
N THR A 620 29.83 18.88 -10.13
CA THR A 620 29.42 17.83 -11.04
C THR A 620 28.02 17.36 -10.68
N VAL A 621 27.14 17.26 -11.69
CA VAL A 621 25.81 16.68 -11.56
C VAL A 621 25.58 15.64 -12.65
N ALA A 622 24.83 14.60 -12.33
CA ALA A 622 24.58 13.52 -13.26
C ALA A 622 23.13 13.03 -13.16
N PHE A 623 22.58 12.57 -14.26
CA PHE A 623 21.30 11.86 -14.32
C PHE A 623 21.31 10.82 -15.44
N THR A 624 20.48 9.80 -15.31
CA THR A 624 20.39 8.71 -16.28
C THR A 624 19.20 8.93 -17.20
N ILE A 625 19.41 8.71 -18.51
CA ILE A 625 18.33 8.70 -19.50
C ILE A 625 18.12 7.28 -20.03
N GLN A 626 16.86 6.96 -20.33
CA GLN A 626 16.46 5.75 -21.04
C GLN A 626 15.73 6.10 -22.31
N ARG A 627 16.24 5.64 -23.45
CA ARG A 627 15.60 5.85 -24.76
C ARG A 627 14.29 5.08 -24.83
N THR A 628 13.24 5.74 -25.25
CA THR A 628 11.95 5.12 -25.56
C THR A 628 11.73 5.12 -27.06
N PHE A 629 11.40 3.96 -27.60
CA PHE A 629 11.02 3.81 -29.00
C PHE A 629 9.49 3.88 -29.05
N GLY A 630 8.95 5.08 -29.30
CA GLY A 630 7.52 5.31 -29.33
C GLY A 630 6.83 4.45 -30.40
N ILE A 631 5.87 3.62 -30.01
CA ILE A 631 4.93 2.99 -30.93
C ILE A 631 3.84 4.02 -31.22
N ARG A 632 3.89 4.69 -32.40
CA ARG A 632 2.74 5.43 -32.92
C ARG A 632 1.74 4.44 -33.48
N ALA A 633 0.67 4.17 -32.76
CA ALA A 633 -0.50 3.53 -33.35
C ALA A 633 -1.32 4.61 -34.10
N GLU A 634 -1.20 4.68 -35.42
CA GLU A 634 -2.16 5.41 -36.23
C GLU A 634 -3.42 4.54 -36.38
N VAL A 635 -4.48 4.94 -35.71
CA VAL A 635 -5.82 4.41 -35.97
C VAL A 635 -6.30 5.09 -37.26
N SER A 636 -6.20 4.40 -38.39
CA SER A 636 -6.90 4.83 -39.62
C SER A 636 -8.41 4.66 -39.39
N GLN A 637 -9.15 5.76 -39.43
CA GLN A 637 -10.62 5.75 -39.51
C GLN A 637 -11.10 5.16 -40.82
#